data_e48c4d9a797a846f159e141582459df3
#
_entry.id   e48c4d9a797a846f159e141582459df3
#
_cell.length_a   1.000
_cell.length_b   1.000
_cell.length_c   1.000
_cell.angle_alpha   90.00
_cell.angle_beta   90.00
_cell.angle_gamma   90.00
#
_symmetry.space_group_name_H-M   'P 1'
#
loop_
_entity.id
_entity.type
_entity.pdbx_description
1 polymer ?
#
loop_
_entity_poly.entity_id
_entity_poly.type
_entity_poly.pdbx_seq_one_letter_code
_entity_poly.pdbx_strand_id
1 'polypeptide(L)'
;MLFVPGALRTNLGRWLERVSTTPPVLGRQLFFRALQNRHPAITFDLPCEPPLYVLGTGRSGTHTLARLLALVPGVQAWHEPMPDLHRLALQVYFNPDADRQIVSEAMLLARASLWQAANMAGKRYAESSYHNTFLAPFLLHMMPGCRFLHITRAPLPFANSATRFGWYSTPRLAEARIAPRPDTCAAADWEARDPFTKSVWLWQEVNRFAKEFLSTLPPGQGLHLRCEDIFDADPESLRLLFALVDSEPPSRRRIDRVLGQKLNAGRYRHGSGSVQEISAAQREKLQLQCRQLALELGYSGVDG
;
A
#
# COMPACT_ATOMS: atom_id res chain seq x y z
N MET A 1 26.57 11.43 -9.15
CA MET A 1 25.69 12.05 -8.13
C MET A 1 24.97 13.21 -8.82
N LEU A 2 23.82 12.92 -9.46
CA LEU A 2 23.03 13.95 -10.16
C LEU A 2 22.14 14.63 -9.13
N PHE A 3 22.48 15.87 -8.85
CA PHE A 3 21.73 16.75 -7.96
C PHE A 3 20.43 17.17 -8.69
N VAL A 4 19.28 16.62 -8.32
CA VAL A 4 17.98 17.14 -8.79
C VAL A 4 17.64 18.33 -7.92
N PRO A 5 17.60 19.56 -8.47
CA PRO A 5 17.31 20.76 -7.69
C PRO A 5 15.94 20.66 -6.99
N GLY A 6 15.86 21.12 -5.73
CA GLY A 6 14.65 21.10 -4.91
C GLY A 6 13.42 21.76 -5.57
N ALA A 7 13.64 22.70 -6.49
CA ALA A 7 12.59 23.34 -7.30
C ALA A 7 11.87 22.37 -8.27
N LEU A 8 12.53 21.30 -8.73
CA LEU A 8 11.90 20.29 -9.58
C LEU A 8 10.99 19.36 -8.75
N ARG A 9 11.35 19.07 -7.49
CA ARG A 9 10.51 18.26 -6.57
C ARG A 9 9.20 18.97 -6.22
N THR A 10 9.25 20.28 -5.94
CA THR A 10 8.05 21.08 -5.62
C THR A 10 7.18 21.37 -6.85
N ASN A 11 7.78 21.46 -8.02
CA ASN A 11 7.04 21.65 -9.27
C ASN A 11 6.37 20.37 -9.76
N LEU A 12 7.02 19.21 -9.57
CA LEU A 12 6.45 17.90 -9.91
C LEU A 12 5.27 17.56 -8.99
N GLY A 13 5.37 17.84 -7.68
CA GLY A 13 4.27 17.66 -6.73
C GLY A 13 3.07 18.54 -7.06
N ARG A 14 3.28 19.83 -7.33
CA ARG A 14 2.23 20.76 -7.78
C ARG A 14 1.67 20.42 -9.16
N TRP A 15 2.47 19.86 -10.03
CA TRP A 15 2.02 19.40 -11.34
C TRP A 15 1.17 18.13 -11.23
N LEU A 16 1.55 17.14 -10.41
CA LEU A 16 0.73 15.97 -10.10
C LEU A 16 -0.61 16.37 -9.46
N GLU A 17 -0.61 17.40 -8.63
CA GLU A 17 -1.85 17.99 -8.08
C GLU A 17 -2.74 18.63 -9.17
N ARG A 18 -2.18 19.35 -10.11
CA ARG A 18 -2.93 19.93 -11.25
C ARG A 18 -3.41 18.87 -12.23
N VAL A 19 -2.61 17.82 -12.47
CA VAL A 19 -2.96 16.69 -13.34
C VAL A 19 -4.16 15.92 -12.79
N SER A 20 -4.34 15.89 -11.45
CA SER A 20 -5.47 15.24 -10.80
C SER A 20 -6.79 16.04 -10.87
N THR A 21 -6.72 17.35 -11.21
CA THR A 21 -7.89 18.25 -11.16
C THR A 21 -8.34 18.78 -12.51
N THR A 22 -7.64 18.46 -13.62
CA THR A 22 -7.95 19.01 -14.95
C THR A 22 -8.10 17.91 -16.00
N PRO A 23 -9.21 17.78 -16.72
CA PRO A 23 -9.21 17.13 -18.02
C PRO A 23 -8.67 18.15 -19.04
N PRO A 24 -7.74 17.84 -19.94
CA PRO A 24 -7.85 16.83 -20.96
C PRO A 24 -6.52 16.14 -21.35
N VAL A 25 -6.68 14.97 -21.93
CA VAL A 25 -5.67 14.04 -22.45
C VAL A 25 -4.61 14.71 -23.37
N LEU A 26 -4.97 15.76 -24.09
CA LEU A 26 -4.10 16.37 -25.09
C LEU A 26 -2.90 17.14 -24.49
N GLY A 27 -3.10 17.87 -23.40
CA GLY A 27 -2.04 18.66 -22.74
C GLY A 27 -0.97 17.77 -22.10
N ARG A 28 -1.34 16.56 -21.64
CA ARG A 28 -0.45 15.58 -21.04
C ARG A 28 0.43 14.89 -22.08
N GLN A 29 -0.15 14.48 -23.21
CA GLN A 29 0.60 13.88 -24.32
C GLN A 29 1.63 14.86 -24.89
N LEU A 30 1.28 16.15 -24.99
CA LEU A 30 2.18 17.20 -25.44
C LEU A 30 3.33 17.44 -24.44
N PHE A 31 3.07 17.38 -23.14
CA PHE A 31 4.11 17.52 -22.12
C PHE A 31 5.10 16.34 -22.14
N PHE A 32 4.61 15.09 -22.22
CA PHE A 32 5.47 13.91 -22.33
C PHE A 32 6.28 13.90 -23.61
N ARG A 33 5.66 14.24 -24.75
CA ARG A 33 6.38 14.40 -26.01
C ARG A 33 7.42 15.51 -25.93
N ALA A 34 7.10 16.63 -25.27
CA ALA A 34 8.04 17.74 -25.09
C ALA A 34 9.21 17.36 -24.16
N LEU A 35 8.97 16.55 -23.12
CA LEU A 35 10.02 16.01 -22.25
C LEU A 35 10.92 15.02 -23.01
N GLN A 36 10.34 14.08 -23.73
CA GLN A 36 11.07 13.13 -24.57
C GLN A 36 11.85 13.80 -25.71
N ASN A 37 11.26 14.83 -26.34
CA ASN A 37 11.93 15.58 -27.41
C ASN A 37 13.07 16.49 -26.91
N ARG A 38 12.98 17.01 -25.68
CA ARG A 38 14.03 17.85 -25.09
C ARG A 38 15.16 17.05 -24.44
N HIS A 39 14.88 15.80 -24.04
CA HIS A 39 15.83 14.93 -23.36
C HIS A 39 15.70 13.49 -23.88
N PRO A 40 16.07 13.24 -25.15
CA PRO A 40 15.94 11.90 -25.75
C PRO A 40 16.79 10.82 -25.05
N ALA A 41 17.69 11.22 -24.15
CA ALA A 41 18.51 10.33 -23.34
C ALA A 41 17.88 9.97 -21.97
N ILE A 42 16.72 10.51 -21.59
CA ILE A 42 16.02 10.11 -20.39
C ILE A 42 15.12 8.93 -20.74
N THR A 43 15.69 7.74 -20.80
CA THR A 43 14.95 6.50 -20.75
C THR A 43 14.64 6.20 -19.27
N PHE A 44 13.37 6.06 -18.95
CA PHE A 44 12.96 5.60 -17.63
C PHE A 44 12.94 4.08 -17.65
N ASP A 45 13.98 3.47 -17.11
CA ASP A 45 14.08 2.02 -17.06
C ASP A 45 13.20 1.49 -15.93
N LEU A 46 12.41 0.47 -16.25
CA LEU A 46 11.71 -0.35 -15.26
C LEU A 46 12.76 -1.11 -14.41
N PRO A 47 12.39 -1.62 -13.23
CA PRO A 47 13.27 -2.47 -12.44
C PRO A 47 13.81 -3.65 -13.25
N CYS A 48 15.13 -3.85 -13.23
CA CYS A 48 15.78 -4.99 -13.91
C CYS A 48 15.42 -6.31 -13.24
N GLU A 49 15.36 -6.30 -11.91
CA GLU A 49 14.92 -7.43 -11.11
C GLU A 49 13.41 -7.32 -10.82
N PRO A 50 12.64 -8.45 -10.85
CA PRO A 50 11.22 -8.44 -10.53
C PRO A 50 10.94 -7.76 -9.19
N PRO A 51 10.26 -6.60 -9.15
CA PRO A 51 10.03 -5.89 -7.91
C PRO A 51 9.00 -6.59 -7.02
N LEU A 52 9.06 -6.30 -5.71
CA LEU A 52 8.06 -6.74 -4.73
C LEU A 52 7.19 -5.57 -4.27
N TYR A 53 5.88 -5.72 -4.39
CA TYR A 53 4.89 -4.76 -3.88
C TYR A 53 4.08 -5.35 -2.73
N VAL A 54 4.08 -4.66 -1.60
CA VAL A 54 3.25 -5.04 -0.44
C VAL A 54 1.92 -4.34 -0.53
N LEU A 55 0.84 -5.12 -0.45
CA LEU A 55 -0.56 -4.73 -0.47
C LEU A 55 -1.15 -4.86 0.93
N GLY A 56 -2.20 -4.13 1.22
CA GLY A 56 -2.94 -4.21 2.48
C GLY A 56 -3.55 -2.88 2.89
N THR A 57 -4.10 -2.85 4.10
CA THR A 57 -4.85 -1.68 4.60
C THR A 57 -3.98 -0.52 5.12
N GLY A 58 -2.67 -0.71 5.28
CA GLY A 58 -1.91 0.05 6.25
C GLY A 58 -2.24 -0.40 7.69
N ARG A 59 -1.54 0.07 8.70
CA ARG A 59 -1.67 -0.38 10.12
C ARG A 59 -1.54 -1.90 10.33
N SER A 60 -1.15 -2.63 9.31
CA SER A 60 -0.88 -4.07 9.27
C SER A 60 0.62 -4.39 9.23
N GLY A 61 1.48 -3.53 9.79
CA GLY A 61 2.92 -3.79 9.86
C GLY A 61 3.71 -3.45 8.59
N THR A 62 3.15 -2.72 7.64
CA THR A 62 3.80 -2.34 6.38
C THR A 62 5.16 -1.67 6.56
N HIS A 63 5.32 -0.80 7.58
CA HIS A 63 6.61 -0.19 7.87
C HIS A 63 7.64 -1.22 8.38
N THR A 64 7.22 -2.13 9.26
CA THR A 64 8.09 -3.20 9.77
C THR A 64 8.54 -4.13 8.64
N LEU A 65 7.63 -4.47 7.71
CA LEU A 65 7.95 -5.27 6.53
C LEU A 65 9.02 -4.62 5.65
N ALA A 66 8.91 -3.33 5.35
CA ALA A 66 9.94 -2.63 4.59
C ALA A 66 11.31 -2.73 5.28
N ARG A 67 11.36 -2.66 6.60
CA ARG A 67 12.61 -2.80 7.38
C ARG A 67 13.13 -4.23 7.41
N LEU A 68 12.27 -5.23 7.48
CA LEU A 68 12.67 -6.62 7.37
C LEU A 68 13.26 -6.91 6.00
N LEU A 69 12.61 -6.49 4.93
CA LEU A 69 13.10 -6.64 3.56
C LEU A 69 14.43 -5.91 3.34
N ALA A 70 14.63 -4.74 3.95
CA ALA A 70 15.89 -4.01 3.91
C ALA A 70 17.06 -4.72 4.63
N LEU A 71 16.81 -5.78 5.40
CA LEU A 71 17.87 -6.63 5.96
C LEU A 71 18.58 -7.46 4.88
N VAL A 72 17.95 -7.70 3.74
CA VAL A 72 18.53 -8.44 2.61
C VAL A 72 19.43 -7.49 1.80
N PRO A 73 20.73 -7.76 1.66
CA PRO A 73 21.66 -6.87 0.96
C PRO A 73 21.27 -6.57 -0.48
N GLY A 74 20.66 -7.57 -1.17
CA GLY A 74 20.19 -7.47 -2.56
C GLY A 74 18.83 -6.77 -2.73
N VAL A 75 18.24 -6.19 -1.66
CA VAL A 75 16.93 -5.53 -1.71
C VAL A 75 17.06 -4.05 -1.33
N GLN A 76 16.41 -3.20 -2.09
CA GLN A 76 16.20 -1.78 -1.77
C GLN A 76 14.73 -1.57 -1.44
N ALA A 77 14.41 -1.60 -0.13
CA ALA A 77 13.05 -1.55 0.36
C ALA A 77 12.64 -0.14 0.79
N TRP A 78 11.43 0.23 0.44
CA TRP A 78 10.80 1.52 0.75
C TRP A 78 9.46 1.35 1.46
N HIS A 79 9.15 2.26 2.35
CA HIS A 79 7.81 2.39 2.95
C HIS A 79 7.23 3.75 2.59
N GLU A 80 6.11 3.72 1.85
CA GLU A 80 5.37 4.91 1.38
C GLU A 80 6.31 6.01 0.83
N PRO A 81 7.11 5.70 -0.23
CA PRO A 81 8.07 6.66 -0.75
C PRO A 81 7.38 7.85 -1.41
N MET A 82 8.04 9.01 -1.34
CA MET A 82 7.57 10.23 -1.99
C MET A 82 8.02 10.29 -3.47
N PRO A 83 7.19 10.86 -4.37
CA PRO A 83 5.83 11.33 -4.12
C PRO A 83 4.89 10.17 -3.79
N ASP A 84 3.97 10.43 -2.84
CA ASP A 84 2.96 9.42 -2.52
C ASP A 84 1.98 9.22 -3.69
N LEU A 85 1.35 8.05 -3.74
CA LEU A 85 0.41 7.67 -4.80
C LEU A 85 -1.04 7.63 -4.32
N HIS A 86 -1.35 8.23 -3.15
CA HIS A 86 -2.68 8.09 -2.57
C HIS A 86 -3.79 8.61 -3.51
N ARG A 87 -3.62 9.77 -4.13
CA ARG A 87 -4.62 10.34 -5.05
C ARG A 87 -4.81 9.47 -6.29
N LEU A 88 -3.71 8.92 -6.83
CA LEU A 88 -3.79 8.02 -7.96
C LEU A 88 -4.52 6.72 -7.60
N ALA A 89 -4.22 6.16 -6.44
CA ALA A 89 -4.89 4.96 -5.92
C ALA A 89 -6.39 5.21 -5.69
N LEU A 90 -6.78 6.37 -5.14
CA LEU A 90 -8.18 6.77 -5.00
C LEU A 90 -8.88 6.91 -6.36
N GLN A 91 -8.24 7.59 -7.33
CA GLN A 91 -8.80 7.75 -8.67
C GLN A 91 -9.07 6.41 -9.33
N VAL A 92 -8.14 5.47 -9.23
CA VAL A 92 -8.29 4.12 -9.79
C VAL A 92 -9.39 3.33 -9.07
N TYR A 93 -9.47 3.45 -7.74
CA TYR A 93 -10.54 2.81 -6.98
C TYR A 93 -11.93 3.30 -7.38
N PHE A 94 -12.11 4.62 -7.53
CA PHE A 94 -13.40 5.20 -7.93
C PHE A 94 -13.70 5.09 -9.43
N ASN A 95 -12.68 4.90 -10.26
CA ASN A 95 -12.79 4.73 -11.70
C ASN A 95 -12.02 3.46 -12.14
N PRO A 96 -12.64 2.27 -12.05
CA PRO A 96 -11.99 1.02 -12.43
C PRO A 96 -11.64 0.95 -13.93
N ASP A 97 -12.31 1.74 -14.77
CA ASP A 97 -12.03 1.88 -16.21
C ASP A 97 -10.99 2.96 -16.53
N ALA A 98 -10.22 3.41 -15.52
CA ALA A 98 -9.16 4.38 -15.71
C ALA A 98 -8.19 3.93 -16.81
N ASP A 99 -7.80 4.89 -17.66
CA ASP A 99 -6.86 4.64 -18.76
C ASP A 99 -5.53 4.09 -18.22
N ARG A 100 -5.23 2.85 -18.62
CA ARG A 100 -4.04 2.12 -18.16
C ARG A 100 -2.75 2.83 -18.50
N GLN A 101 -2.67 3.47 -19.68
CA GLN A 101 -1.49 4.19 -20.08
C GLN A 101 -1.25 5.40 -19.17
N ILE A 102 -2.31 6.19 -18.90
CA ILE A 102 -2.21 7.38 -18.04
C ILE A 102 -1.80 7.00 -16.62
N VAL A 103 -2.38 5.94 -16.05
CA VAL A 103 -2.02 5.45 -14.72
C VAL A 103 -0.58 4.97 -14.70
N SER A 104 -0.17 4.19 -15.69
CA SER A 104 1.20 3.66 -15.80
C SER A 104 2.23 4.78 -15.94
N GLU A 105 1.95 5.80 -16.75
CA GLU A 105 2.82 6.98 -16.90
C GLU A 105 2.95 7.78 -15.59
N ALA A 106 1.86 7.96 -14.85
CA ALA A 106 1.88 8.62 -13.55
C ALA A 106 2.72 7.84 -12.52
N MET A 107 2.60 6.52 -12.51
CA MET A 107 3.41 5.64 -11.66
C MET A 107 4.89 5.68 -12.05
N LEU A 108 5.20 5.60 -13.34
CA LEU A 108 6.55 5.72 -13.86
C LEU A 108 7.20 7.02 -13.41
N LEU A 109 6.52 8.16 -13.56
CA LEU A 109 7.04 9.46 -13.12
C LEU A 109 7.31 9.49 -11.62
N ALA A 110 6.45 8.88 -10.83
CA ALA A 110 6.59 8.88 -9.38
C ALA A 110 7.72 7.95 -8.88
N ARG A 111 8.06 6.91 -9.62
CA ARG A 111 8.96 5.83 -9.18
C ARG A 111 10.25 5.69 -9.98
N ALA A 112 10.35 6.28 -11.17
CA ALA A 112 11.50 6.10 -12.06
C ALA A 112 12.85 6.32 -11.37
N SER A 113 13.00 7.38 -10.57
CA SER A 113 14.26 7.66 -9.86
C SER A 113 14.61 6.59 -8.80
N LEU A 114 13.61 6.00 -8.17
CA LEU A 114 13.80 4.94 -7.18
C LEU A 114 14.13 3.61 -7.85
N TRP A 115 13.46 3.30 -8.96
CA TRP A 115 13.77 2.11 -9.78
C TRP A 115 15.16 2.20 -10.37
N GLN A 116 15.52 3.36 -10.93
CA GLN A 116 16.86 3.59 -11.46
C GLN A 116 17.93 3.45 -10.37
N ALA A 117 17.69 3.98 -9.16
CA ALA A 117 18.62 3.81 -8.04
C ALA A 117 18.79 2.34 -7.63
N ALA A 118 17.73 1.54 -7.68
CA ALA A 118 17.78 0.10 -7.44
C ALA A 118 18.59 -0.61 -8.53
N ASN A 119 18.30 -0.31 -9.81
CA ASN A 119 19.01 -0.86 -10.96
C ASN A 119 20.52 -0.56 -10.90
N MET A 120 20.90 0.70 -10.64
CA MET A 120 22.31 1.10 -10.51
C MET A 120 23.03 0.41 -9.34
N ALA A 121 22.28 0.07 -8.28
CA ALA A 121 22.83 -0.66 -7.15
C ALA A 121 22.81 -2.19 -7.34
N GLY A 122 22.29 -2.70 -8.46
CA GLY A 122 22.09 -4.13 -8.69
C GLY A 122 21.16 -4.77 -7.66
N LYS A 123 20.09 -4.04 -7.23
CA LYS A 123 19.19 -4.47 -6.17
C LYS A 123 17.77 -4.58 -6.68
N ARG A 124 17.04 -5.55 -6.11
CA ARG A 124 15.60 -5.65 -6.29
C ARG A 124 14.90 -4.49 -5.58
N TYR A 125 13.99 -3.83 -6.27
CA TYR A 125 13.10 -2.84 -5.66
C TYR A 125 11.99 -3.52 -4.87
N ALA A 126 11.72 -3.03 -3.66
CA ALA A 126 10.57 -3.45 -2.87
C ALA A 126 9.85 -2.22 -2.30
N GLU A 127 8.54 -2.16 -2.44
CA GLU A 127 7.72 -1.07 -1.92
C GLU A 127 6.58 -1.58 -1.06
N SER A 128 6.53 -1.13 0.19
CA SER A 128 5.46 -1.41 1.13
C SER A 128 4.60 -0.16 1.30
N SER A 129 3.42 -0.17 0.66
CA SER A 129 2.47 0.92 0.72
C SER A 129 1.04 0.40 0.56
N TYR A 130 0.10 0.88 1.39
CA TYR A 130 -1.30 0.50 1.21
C TYR A 130 -1.89 1.02 -0.11
N HIS A 131 -1.33 2.09 -0.68
CA HIS A 131 -1.72 2.63 -1.98
C HIS A 131 -1.50 1.64 -3.12
N ASN A 132 -0.49 0.76 -3.00
CA ASN A 132 -0.21 -0.26 -4.01
C ASN A 132 -1.38 -1.21 -4.23
N THR A 133 -2.28 -1.36 -3.25
CA THR A 133 -3.39 -2.32 -3.34
C THR A 133 -4.25 -2.07 -4.57
N PHE A 134 -4.75 -0.85 -4.76
CA PHE A 134 -5.59 -0.54 -5.93
C PHE A 134 -4.79 -0.31 -7.21
N LEU A 135 -3.49 -0.07 -7.09
CA LEU A 135 -2.58 0.06 -8.23
C LEU A 135 -1.99 -1.28 -8.69
N ALA A 136 -2.23 -2.37 -7.96
CA ALA A 136 -1.64 -3.67 -8.24
C ALA A 136 -1.92 -4.20 -9.66
N PRO A 137 -3.13 -4.08 -10.24
CA PRO A 137 -3.39 -4.49 -11.62
C PRO A 137 -2.56 -3.71 -12.65
N PHE A 138 -2.28 -2.43 -12.38
CA PHE A 138 -1.47 -1.58 -13.25
C PHE A 138 0.03 -1.89 -13.10
N LEU A 139 0.48 -2.15 -11.87
CA LEU A 139 1.85 -2.62 -11.61
C LEU A 139 2.12 -3.94 -12.32
N LEU A 140 1.19 -4.88 -12.27
CA LEU A 140 1.28 -6.14 -12.99
C LEU A 140 1.32 -5.94 -14.51
N HIS A 141 0.50 -5.03 -15.03
CA HIS A 141 0.49 -4.70 -16.46
C HIS A 141 1.82 -4.09 -16.92
N MET A 142 2.40 -3.18 -16.14
CA MET A 142 3.69 -2.55 -16.45
C MET A 142 4.87 -3.52 -16.30
N MET A 143 4.79 -4.41 -15.33
CA MET A 143 5.87 -5.32 -14.94
C MET A 143 5.31 -6.72 -14.68
N PRO A 144 5.06 -7.52 -15.72
CA PRO A 144 4.41 -8.84 -15.58
C PRO A 144 5.12 -9.81 -14.65
N GLY A 145 6.43 -9.61 -14.40
CA GLY A 145 7.22 -10.42 -13.45
C GLY A 145 7.20 -9.93 -12.01
N CYS A 146 6.55 -8.80 -11.69
CA CYS A 146 6.53 -8.30 -10.31
C CYS A 146 5.79 -9.26 -9.37
N ARG A 147 6.18 -9.24 -8.09
CA ARG A 147 5.61 -10.10 -7.05
C ARG A 147 4.80 -9.27 -6.06
N PHE A 148 3.81 -9.89 -5.44
CA PHE A 148 2.90 -9.23 -4.51
C PHE A 148 2.82 -9.96 -3.18
N LEU A 149 2.93 -9.21 -2.09
CA LEU A 149 2.65 -9.68 -0.75
C LEU A 149 1.39 -8.98 -0.23
N HIS A 150 0.31 -9.71 -0.01
CA HIS A 150 -0.84 -9.20 0.72
C HIS A 150 -0.61 -9.43 2.22
N ILE A 151 -0.45 -8.35 2.99
CA ILE A 151 -0.31 -8.40 4.44
C ILE A 151 -1.60 -7.96 5.11
N THR A 152 -2.12 -8.80 5.98
CA THR A 152 -3.34 -8.52 6.75
C THR A 152 -3.05 -8.35 8.23
N ARG A 153 -4.01 -7.79 8.94
CA ARG A 153 -4.10 -7.74 10.38
C ARG A 153 -5.52 -8.11 10.77
N ALA A 154 -5.72 -8.75 11.92
CA ALA A 154 -7.04 -9.07 12.42
C ALA A 154 -7.95 -7.84 12.45
N PRO A 155 -9.26 -7.98 12.09
CA PRO A 155 -10.16 -6.84 11.87
C PRO A 155 -10.26 -5.91 13.07
N LEU A 156 -10.47 -6.43 14.28
CA LEU A 156 -10.63 -5.63 15.47
C LEU A 156 -9.35 -4.88 15.88
N PRO A 157 -8.18 -5.52 15.98
CA PRO A 157 -6.90 -4.84 16.21
C PRO A 157 -6.59 -3.77 15.16
N PHE A 158 -6.95 -4.02 13.89
CA PHE A 158 -6.81 -3.04 12.83
C PHE A 158 -7.72 -1.83 13.05
N ALA A 159 -9.05 -2.04 13.21
CA ALA A 159 -10.03 -0.95 13.36
C ALA A 159 -9.70 -0.06 14.58
N ASN A 160 -9.32 -0.66 15.70
CA ASN A 160 -8.84 0.06 16.90
C ASN A 160 -7.58 0.88 16.60
N SER A 161 -6.62 0.34 15.85
CA SER A 161 -5.41 1.05 15.48
C SER A 161 -5.69 2.22 14.54
N ALA A 162 -6.57 2.03 13.55
CA ALA A 162 -6.97 3.04 12.59
C ALA A 162 -7.71 4.21 13.25
N THR A 163 -8.67 3.90 14.14
CA THR A 163 -9.44 4.90 14.89
C THR A 163 -8.54 5.70 15.83
N ARG A 164 -7.63 5.06 16.57
CA ARG A 164 -6.65 5.75 17.43
C ARG A 164 -5.69 6.64 16.62
N PHE A 165 -5.42 6.28 15.39
CA PHE A 165 -4.62 7.12 14.48
C PHE A 165 -5.41 8.29 13.90
N GLY A 166 -6.72 8.34 14.13
CA GLY A 166 -7.63 9.39 13.69
C GLY A 166 -8.16 9.20 12.27
N TRP A 167 -8.06 8.00 11.69
CA TRP A 167 -8.62 7.76 10.37
C TRP A 167 -10.13 8.04 10.39
N TYR A 168 -10.60 8.76 9.38
CA TYR A 168 -11.97 9.24 9.25
C TYR A 168 -12.44 10.20 10.37
N SER A 169 -11.56 10.61 11.30
CA SER A 169 -11.92 11.57 12.37
C SER A 169 -11.71 13.02 11.94
N THR A 170 -10.92 13.27 10.91
CA THR A 170 -10.70 14.61 10.36
C THR A 170 -10.78 14.56 8.83
N PRO A 171 -11.23 15.66 8.17
CA PRO A 171 -11.32 15.71 6.72
C PRO A 171 -10.01 15.31 6.01
N ARG A 172 -8.88 15.84 6.47
CA ARG A 172 -7.55 15.56 5.88
C ARG A 172 -7.19 14.08 5.93
N LEU A 173 -7.51 13.38 7.02
CA LEU A 173 -7.20 11.96 7.18
C LEU A 173 -8.23 11.07 6.46
N ALA A 174 -9.47 11.56 6.34
CA ALA A 174 -10.50 10.91 5.55
C ALA A 174 -10.22 10.98 4.04
N GLU A 175 -9.79 12.15 3.54
CA GLU A 175 -9.46 12.35 2.12
C GLU A 175 -8.34 11.44 1.59
N ALA A 176 -7.47 10.98 2.47
CA ALA A 176 -6.41 10.04 2.11
C ALA A 176 -6.86 8.56 2.12
N ARG A 177 -8.15 8.29 2.30
CA ARG A 177 -8.72 6.94 2.38
C ARG A 177 -9.86 6.78 1.40
N ILE A 178 -10.09 5.54 0.96
CA ILE A 178 -11.27 5.26 0.15
C ILE A 178 -12.55 5.41 0.98
N ALA A 179 -13.63 5.76 0.29
CA ALA A 179 -15.01 5.70 0.75
C ALA A 179 -15.79 4.75 -0.19
N PRO A 180 -16.99 4.31 0.20
CA PRO A 180 -17.82 3.52 -0.69
C PRO A 180 -18.09 4.26 -2.01
N ARG A 181 -18.09 3.51 -3.11
CA ARG A 181 -18.52 4.07 -4.39
C ARG A 181 -20.00 4.46 -4.30
N PRO A 182 -20.40 5.57 -4.95
CA PRO A 182 -21.77 6.12 -4.83
C PRO A 182 -22.89 5.14 -5.21
N ASP A 183 -22.60 4.18 -6.07
CA ASP A 183 -23.52 3.14 -6.56
C ASP A 183 -23.65 1.93 -5.63
N THR A 184 -22.96 1.93 -4.49
CA THR A 184 -22.98 0.81 -3.52
C THR A 184 -23.91 1.06 -2.35
N CYS A 185 -24.52 0.01 -1.80
CA CYS A 185 -25.35 0.10 -0.59
C CYS A 185 -24.59 0.72 0.61
N ALA A 186 -23.28 0.55 0.66
CA ALA A 186 -22.46 1.11 1.72
C ALA A 186 -22.37 2.64 1.70
N ALA A 187 -22.69 3.28 0.57
CA ALA A 187 -22.70 4.74 0.44
C ALA A 187 -23.90 5.41 1.13
N ALA A 188 -25.04 4.70 1.25
CA ALA A 188 -26.31 5.29 1.68
C ALA A 188 -26.26 5.94 3.07
N ASP A 189 -25.51 5.37 4.00
CA ASP A 189 -25.36 5.86 5.39
C ASP A 189 -23.93 6.26 5.76
N TRP A 190 -23.03 6.37 4.75
CA TRP A 190 -21.60 6.55 4.96
C TRP A 190 -21.26 7.73 5.86
N GLU A 191 -21.87 8.89 5.61
CA GLU A 191 -21.53 10.10 6.38
C GLU A 191 -21.96 9.99 7.86
N ALA A 192 -23.00 9.24 8.14
CA ALA A 192 -23.51 9.01 9.50
C ALA A 192 -22.68 7.98 10.29
N ARG A 193 -21.82 7.21 9.64
CA ARG A 193 -21.00 6.19 10.31
C ARG A 193 -19.89 6.82 11.14
N ASP A 194 -19.68 6.27 12.32
CA ASP A 194 -18.52 6.62 13.15
C ASP A 194 -17.19 6.16 12.55
N PRO A 195 -16.03 6.75 12.95
CA PRO A 195 -14.71 6.40 12.40
C PRO A 195 -14.33 4.92 12.55
N PHE A 196 -14.79 4.25 13.61
CA PHE A 196 -14.53 2.82 13.81
C PHE A 196 -15.28 2.00 12.74
N THR A 197 -16.57 2.25 12.55
CA THR A 197 -17.39 1.57 11.54
C THR A 197 -16.86 1.83 10.11
N LYS A 198 -16.39 3.05 9.81
CA LYS A 198 -15.72 3.38 8.55
C LYS A 198 -14.43 2.58 8.39
N SER A 199 -13.66 2.40 9.47
CA SER A 199 -12.41 1.61 9.43
C SER A 199 -12.69 0.10 9.25
N VAL A 200 -13.76 -0.43 9.82
CA VAL A 200 -14.21 -1.81 9.60
C VAL A 200 -14.54 -2.04 8.12
N TRP A 201 -15.31 -1.14 7.52
CA TRP A 201 -15.61 -1.20 6.09
C TRP A 201 -14.34 -1.12 5.23
N LEU A 202 -13.40 -0.22 5.56
CA LEU A 202 -12.12 -0.11 4.85
C LEU A 202 -11.33 -1.41 4.91
N TRP A 203 -11.29 -2.07 6.08
CA TRP A 203 -10.63 -3.36 6.24
C TRP A 203 -11.19 -4.41 5.27
N GLN A 204 -12.51 -4.51 5.24
CA GLN A 204 -13.19 -5.46 4.35
C GLN A 204 -12.91 -5.17 2.89
N GLU A 205 -13.09 -3.92 2.45
CA GLU A 205 -12.99 -3.53 1.05
C GLU A 205 -11.57 -3.73 0.50
N VAL A 206 -10.56 -3.27 1.24
CA VAL A 206 -9.15 -3.38 0.82
C VAL A 206 -8.67 -4.83 0.78
N ASN A 207 -9.00 -5.61 1.82
CA ASN A 207 -8.53 -7.00 1.88
C ASN A 207 -9.28 -7.90 0.90
N ARG A 208 -10.57 -7.64 0.64
CA ARG A 208 -11.33 -8.31 -0.40
C ARG A 208 -10.69 -8.07 -1.78
N PHE A 209 -10.44 -6.80 -2.12
CA PHE A 209 -9.78 -6.44 -3.37
C PHE A 209 -8.41 -7.13 -3.53
N ALA A 210 -7.57 -7.05 -2.50
CA ALA A 210 -6.25 -7.67 -2.54
C ALA A 210 -6.32 -9.19 -2.69
N LYS A 211 -7.23 -9.87 -1.98
CA LYS A 211 -7.45 -11.31 -2.08
C LYS A 211 -7.91 -11.71 -3.48
N GLU A 212 -8.91 -11.01 -4.01
CA GLU A 212 -9.41 -11.23 -5.38
C GLU A 212 -8.30 -11.02 -6.41
N PHE A 213 -7.53 -9.94 -6.29
CA PHE A 213 -6.38 -9.71 -7.17
C PHE A 213 -5.35 -10.83 -7.10
N LEU A 214 -4.96 -11.26 -5.89
CA LEU A 214 -3.98 -12.35 -5.73
C LEU A 214 -4.47 -13.66 -6.37
N SER A 215 -5.77 -13.93 -6.35
CA SER A 215 -6.35 -15.13 -6.97
C SER A 215 -6.21 -15.16 -8.50
N THR A 216 -5.93 -14.02 -9.14
CA THR A 216 -5.69 -13.92 -10.58
C THR A 216 -4.23 -14.16 -10.97
N LEU A 217 -3.33 -14.21 -10.00
CA LEU A 217 -1.89 -14.31 -10.26
C LEU A 217 -1.45 -15.77 -10.50
N PRO A 218 -0.42 -15.98 -11.32
CA PRO A 218 0.24 -17.27 -11.43
C PRO A 218 0.81 -17.75 -10.08
N PRO A 219 0.95 -19.07 -9.90
CA PRO A 219 1.60 -19.62 -8.69
C PRO A 219 2.99 -19.01 -8.45
N GLY A 220 3.27 -18.64 -7.19
CA GLY A 220 4.55 -18.05 -6.77
C GLY A 220 4.70 -16.55 -6.99
N GLN A 221 3.75 -15.89 -7.66
CA GLN A 221 3.78 -14.44 -7.89
C GLN A 221 3.05 -13.64 -6.79
N GLY A 222 2.11 -14.26 -6.11
CA GLY A 222 1.35 -13.69 -5.00
C GLY A 222 1.48 -14.53 -3.73
N LEU A 223 1.55 -13.86 -2.58
CA LEU A 223 1.56 -14.48 -1.26
C LEU A 223 0.68 -13.68 -0.31
N HIS A 224 -0.08 -14.36 0.54
CA HIS A 224 -0.78 -13.78 1.68
C HIS A 224 -0.10 -14.18 2.98
N LEU A 225 0.11 -13.22 3.89
CA LEU A 225 0.60 -13.44 5.25
C LEU A 225 -0.20 -12.60 6.26
N ARG A 226 -0.33 -13.10 7.47
CA ARG A 226 -0.86 -12.33 8.60
C ARG A 226 0.28 -11.58 9.28
N CYS A 227 0.07 -10.33 9.64
CA CYS A 227 1.11 -9.56 10.32
C CYS A 227 1.42 -10.11 11.71
N GLU A 228 0.48 -10.75 12.35
CA GLU A 228 0.65 -11.42 13.64
C GLU A 228 1.75 -12.48 13.55
N ASP A 229 1.72 -13.36 12.53
CA ASP A 229 2.72 -14.39 12.32
C ASP A 229 4.13 -13.78 12.09
N ILE A 230 4.20 -12.66 11.37
CA ILE A 230 5.45 -11.92 11.17
C ILE A 230 5.95 -11.31 12.49
N PHE A 231 5.06 -10.73 13.31
CA PHE A 231 5.45 -10.14 14.59
C PHE A 231 5.84 -11.18 15.63
N ASP A 232 5.23 -12.36 15.59
CA ASP A 232 5.59 -13.52 16.42
C ASP A 232 6.86 -14.22 15.90
N ALA A 233 7.39 -13.72 14.79
CA ALA A 233 8.56 -14.25 14.10
C ALA A 233 8.43 -15.75 13.77
N ASP A 234 7.23 -16.15 13.31
CA ASP A 234 6.96 -17.50 12.85
C ASP A 234 7.95 -17.90 11.74
N PRO A 235 8.68 -19.01 11.91
CA PRO A 235 9.74 -19.39 10.98
C PRO A 235 9.26 -19.61 9.55
N GLU A 236 8.08 -20.18 9.36
CA GLU A 236 7.54 -20.46 8.03
C GLU A 236 7.09 -19.17 7.33
N SER A 237 6.39 -18.28 8.04
CA SER A 237 5.98 -16.98 7.51
C SER A 237 7.19 -16.12 7.13
N LEU A 238 8.26 -16.15 7.93
CA LEU A 238 9.51 -15.46 7.60
C LEU A 238 10.18 -16.09 6.38
N ARG A 239 10.25 -17.43 6.29
CA ARG A 239 10.80 -18.15 5.13
C ARG A 239 10.05 -17.75 3.85
N LEU A 240 8.73 -17.76 3.89
CA LEU A 240 7.89 -17.36 2.76
C LEU A 240 8.07 -15.89 2.38
N LEU A 241 8.15 -14.99 3.37
CA LEU A 241 8.40 -13.56 3.13
C LEU A 241 9.70 -13.34 2.36
N PHE A 242 10.80 -13.95 2.82
CA PHE A 242 12.10 -13.73 2.20
C PHE A 242 12.25 -14.48 0.87
N ALA A 243 11.54 -15.58 0.65
CA ALA A 243 11.48 -16.28 -0.63
C ALA A 243 10.89 -15.39 -1.75
N LEU A 244 10.00 -14.44 -1.43
CA LEU A 244 9.48 -13.46 -2.41
C LEU A 244 10.58 -12.54 -2.98
N VAL A 245 11.72 -12.45 -2.34
CA VAL A 245 12.88 -11.68 -2.81
C VAL A 245 14.08 -12.56 -3.11
N ASP A 246 13.84 -13.87 -3.32
CA ASP A 246 14.85 -14.89 -3.63
C ASP A 246 16.00 -14.93 -2.60
N SER A 247 15.66 -14.84 -1.32
CA SER A 247 16.61 -14.82 -0.21
C SER A 247 16.20 -15.77 0.90
N GLU A 248 17.20 -16.31 1.60
CA GLU A 248 16.97 -16.93 2.90
C GLU A 248 16.73 -15.88 3.99
N PRO A 249 16.00 -16.22 5.06
CA PRO A 249 15.81 -15.33 6.19
C PRO A 249 17.15 -14.86 6.77
N PRO A 250 17.33 -13.57 7.06
CA PRO A 250 18.46 -13.07 7.82
C PRO A 250 18.52 -13.71 9.22
N SER A 251 19.69 -13.59 9.89
CA SER A 251 19.83 -14.17 11.23
C SER A 251 18.74 -13.71 12.19
N ARG A 252 18.25 -14.60 13.04
CA ARG A 252 17.19 -14.34 14.02
C ARG A 252 17.45 -13.07 14.83
N ARG A 253 18.68 -12.83 15.26
CA ARG A 253 19.09 -11.61 16.01
C ARG A 253 18.81 -10.32 15.22
N ARG A 254 18.99 -10.33 13.88
CA ARG A 254 18.70 -9.15 13.04
C ARG A 254 17.20 -8.94 12.89
N ILE A 255 16.44 -10.01 12.71
CA ILE A 255 14.99 -9.99 12.64
C ILE A 255 14.42 -9.46 13.97
N ASP A 256 14.79 -10.05 15.10
CA ASP A 256 14.30 -9.66 16.43
C ASP A 256 14.61 -8.19 16.74
N ARG A 257 15.77 -7.67 16.28
CA ARG A 257 16.09 -6.24 16.43
C ARG A 257 15.11 -5.34 15.66
N VAL A 258 14.61 -5.76 14.51
CA VAL A 258 13.60 -5.00 13.75
C VAL A 258 12.23 -5.12 14.41
N LEU A 259 11.82 -6.33 14.78
CA LEU A 259 10.53 -6.60 15.41
C LEU A 259 10.38 -5.95 16.78
N GLY A 260 11.46 -5.92 17.57
CA GLY A 260 11.48 -5.27 18.89
C GLY A 260 11.35 -3.74 18.86
N GLN A 261 11.44 -3.12 17.68
CA GLN A 261 11.26 -1.67 17.57
C GLN A 261 9.79 -1.31 17.45
N LYS A 262 9.25 -0.61 18.43
CA LYS A 262 7.89 -0.04 18.39
C LYS A 262 7.84 1.11 17.37
N LEU A 263 7.67 0.75 16.09
CA LEU A 263 7.54 1.72 15.02
C LEU A 263 6.13 2.33 15.05
N ASN A 264 6.04 3.65 14.99
CA ASN A 264 4.77 4.42 14.99
C ASN A 264 3.90 4.32 16.25
N ALA A 265 4.45 3.91 17.39
CA ALA A 265 3.68 3.82 18.64
C ALA A 265 3.31 5.19 19.27
N GLY A 266 3.82 6.32 18.76
CA GLY A 266 3.67 7.59 19.44
C GLY A 266 3.56 8.87 18.63
N ARG A 267 3.65 8.86 17.31
CA ARG A 267 3.76 10.09 16.52
C ARG A 267 2.47 10.88 16.31
N TYR A 268 1.30 10.26 16.47
CA TYR A 268 0.01 10.94 16.30
C TYR A 268 -0.98 10.44 17.37
N ARG A 269 -0.82 10.96 18.58
CA ARG A 269 -1.87 10.84 19.60
C ARG A 269 -2.86 11.98 19.41
N HIS A 270 -3.85 11.79 18.55
CA HIS A 270 -5.10 12.49 18.68
C HIS A 270 -6.07 11.56 19.45
N GLY A 271 -6.09 11.70 20.76
CA GLY A 271 -6.95 10.94 21.66
C GLY A 271 -6.17 10.19 22.73
N SER A 272 -6.48 10.45 23.98
CA SER A 272 -6.04 9.73 25.18
C SER A 272 -6.51 8.27 25.10
N GLY A 273 -5.63 7.34 24.77
CA GLY A 273 -6.07 6.05 24.34
C GLY A 273 -5.78 4.92 25.30
N SER A 274 -6.69 4.67 26.21
CA SER A 274 -7.04 3.29 26.60
C SER A 274 -7.52 2.51 25.37
N VAL A 275 -7.35 1.20 25.35
CA VAL A 275 -8.05 0.33 24.38
C VAL A 275 -9.51 0.71 24.48
N GLN A 276 -10.07 1.34 23.45
CA GLN A 276 -11.46 1.74 23.45
C GLN A 276 -12.25 0.44 23.45
N GLU A 277 -12.93 0.15 24.56
CA GLU A 277 -13.90 -0.94 24.57
C GLU A 277 -14.95 -0.63 23.51
N ILE A 278 -15.05 -1.53 22.54
CA ILE A 278 -16.06 -1.40 21.49
C ILE A 278 -17.44 -1.73 22.08
N SER A 279 -18.43 -0.97 21.69
CA SER A 279 -19.81 -1.25 22.08
C SER A 279 -20.29 -2.59 21.49
N ALA A 280 -21.32 -3.19 22.10
CA ALA A 280 -21.94 -4.42 21.57
C ALA A 280 -22.38 -4.23 20.11
N ALA A 281 -22.95 -3.07 19.75
CA ALA A 281 -23.36 -2.75 18.39
C ALA A 281 -22.17 -2.66 17.41
N GLN A 282 -21.03 -2.12 17.84
CA GLN A 282 -19.81 -2.09 17.02
C GLN A 282 -19.24 -3.49 16.82
N ARG A 283 -19.27 -4.34 17.86
CA ARG A 283 -18.83 -5.74 17.76
C ARG A 283 -19.73 -6.54 16.82
N GLU A 284 -21.02 -6.36 16.90
CA GLU A 284 -21.97 -7.00 15.98
C GLU A 284 -21.72 -6.59 14.52
N LYS A 285 -21.56 -5.29 14.25
CA LYS A 285 -21.22 -4.79 12.92
C LYS A 285 -19.89 -5.39 12.39
N LEU A 286 -18.88 -5.45 13.25
CA LEU A 286 -17.60 -6.07 12.91
C LEU A 286 -17.78 -7.55 12.53
N GLN A 287 -18.54 -8.31 13.32
CA GLN A 287 -18.85 -9.71 13.05
C GLN A 287 -19.60 -9.87 11.72
N LEU A 288 -20.65 -9.10 11.50
CA LEU A 288 -21.47 -9.18 10.28
C LEU A 288 -20.66 -8.84 9.04
N GLN A 289 -19.79 -7.84 9.10
CA GLN A 289 -19.06 -7.35 7.93
C GLN A 289 -17.76 -8.11 7.65
N CYS A 290 -17.02 -8.50 8.68
CA CYS A 290 -15.66 -8.98 8.50
C CYS A 290 -15.46 -10.48 8.73
N ARG A 291 -16.36 -11.17 9.44
CA ARG A 291 -16.13 -12.55 9.87
C ARG A 291 -15.82 -13.50 8.72
N GLN A 292 -16.61 -13.46 7.67
CA GLN A 292 -16.42 -14.35 6.51
C GLN A 292 -15.05 -14.17 5.89
N LEU A 293 -14.70 -12.92 5.56
CA LEU A 293 -13.40 -12.62 4.97
C LEU A 293 -12.23 -12.88 5.94
N ALA A 294 -12.43 -12.65 7.25
CA ALA A 294 -11.42 -12.97 8.25
C ALA A 294 -11.10 -14.48 8.28
N LEU A 295 -12.13 -15.33 8.27
CA LEU A 295 -11.96 -16.79 8.18
C LEU A 295 -11.21 -17.20 6.90
N GLU A 296 -11.56 -16.60 5.76
CA GLU A 296 -10.90 -16.85 4.47
C GLU A 296 -9.43 -16.39 4.46
N LEU A 297 -9.07 -15.42 5.30
CA LEU A 297 -7.71 -14.91 5.50
C LEU A 297 -6.98 -15.61 6.66
N GLY A 298 -7.50 -16.74 7.15
CA GLY A 298 -6.84 -17.60 8.13
C GLY A 298 -6.93 -17.13 9.58
N TYR A 299 -7.85 -16.20 9.89
CA TYR A 299 -8.17 -15.82 11.28
C TYR A 299 -9.23 -16.75 11.86
N SER A 300 -9.19 -16.98 13.17
CA SER A 300 -10.24 -17.76 13.85
C SER A 300 -11.55 -16.99 14.00
N GLY A 301 -11.50 -15.66 13.82
CA GLY A 301 -12.61 -14.74 13.91
C GLY A 301 -12.17 -13.30 13.69
N VAL A 302 -12.92 -12.35 14.23
CA VAL A 302 -12.62 -10.91 14.04
C VAL A 302 -11.60 -10.37 15.05
N ASP A 303 -11.34 -11.08 16.11
CA ASP A 303 -10.40 -10.68 17.17
C ASP A 303 -8.95 -11.09 16.83
N GLY A 304 -8.74 -12.13 16.00
CA GLY A 304 -7.43 -12.65 15.55
C GLY A 304 -7.33 -14.14 15.66
#